data_1337e4ac16d76d62d66b9cb6069aa5a1
#
_entry.id   1337e4ac16d76d62d66b9cb6069aa5a1
#
_cell.length_a   1.000
_cell.length_b   1.000
_cell.length_c   1.000
_cell.angle_alpha   90.00
_cell.angle_beta   90.00
_cell.angle_gamma   90.00
#
_symmetry.space_group_name_H-M   'P 1'
#
loop_
_entity.id
_entity.type
_entity.pdbx_description
1 polymer ?
#
loop_
_entity_poly.entity_id
_entity_poly.type
_entity_poly.pdbx_seq_one_letter_code
_entity_poly.pdbx_strand_id
1 'polypeptide(L)'
;MSPLLSSLLPEHPTKSTIYTALGLGAALGILLPESRSLFSWFRLHFLHRSQLHYYRHLPSPAWQALDTQHHGSSQDSKPWALVTGASDGIGYGFVEELAAEGFSIILHGRNASKIDGLIDQLRRRWPDRSYESFICDATDRSSWNEKLNSLLKWLDDYNCNLTVLVNNIGGNPDTARSFTPLAEYTANELTALIDMNATFPAQVTRALLPILQRNEPSLILNMASATGTETVALPFLVGYSGAKALNRQFSKSLRMEMVAIGHGDVEVISVIAAKVQSGGMKTSTSWDVPSSRAFARSVLQKVGSGRAEITGWWSHSTQLWGMGILPDWVREKLLVDVGTQEKREMEEIWKKGN
;
A
#
# COMPACT_ATOMS: atom_id res chain seq x y z
N MET A 1 -1.09 26.53 -34.34
CA MET A 1 0.40 26.45 -34.37
C MET A 1 0.94 27.65 -33.60
N SER A 2 1.89 27.42 -32.66
CA SER A 2 2.47 28.55 -31.92
C SER A 2 3.37 29.42 -32.82
N PRO A 3 3.46 30.75 -32.57
CA PRO A 3 4.26 31.65 -33.37
C PRO A 3 5.75 31.30 -33.53
N LEU A 4 6.27 30.47 -32.62
CA LEU A 4 7.66 29.96 -32.62
C LEU A 4 7.93 28.89 -33.68
N LEU A 5 6.92 28.14 -34.12
CA LEU A 5 7.09 27.10 -35.13
C LEU A 5 7.05 27.64 -36.55
N SER A 6 6.39 28.79 -36.77
CA SER A 6 6.34 29.43 -38.11
C SER A 6 7.62 30.12 -38.49
N SER A 7 8.49 30.48 -37.54
CA SER A 7 9.79 31.14 -37.82
C SER A 7 10.92 30.16 -38.12
N LEU A 8 10.71 28.86 -37.97
CA LEU A 8 11.74 27.82 -38.15
C LEU A 8 11.61 27.06 -39.48
N LEU A 9 10.55 27.31 -40.25
CA LEU A 9 10.35 26.67 -41.56
C LEU A 9 10.64 27.68 -42.69
N PRO A 10 11.37 27.29 -43.75
CA PRO A 10 11.56 28.12 -44.92
C PRO A 10 10.20 28.36 -45.61
N GLU A 11 10.04 29.50 -46.27
CA GLU A 11 8.81 29.92 -46.98
C GLU A 11 8.31 28.87 -48.00
N HIS A 12 9.21 28.02 -48.52
CA HIS A 12 8.89 26.90 -49.41
C HIS A 12 9.65 25.64 -48.94
N PRO A 13 9.10 24.86 -47.98
CA PRO A 13 9.78 23.68 -47.46
C PRO A 13 9.85 22.57 -48.53
N THR A 14 11.03 22.01 -48.72
CA THR A 14 11.21 20.82 -49.56
C THR A 14 10.55 19.60 -48.88
N LYS A 15 10.23 18.55 -49.66
CA LYS A 15 9.72 17.27 -49.08
C LYS A 15 10.64 16.73 -48.00
N SER A 16 11.96 16.87 -48.17
CA SER A 16 12.95 16.46 -47.16
C SER A 16 12.80 17.25 -45.85
N THR A 17 12.62 18.58 -45.93
CA THR A 17 12.42 19.45 -44.77
C THR A 17 11.14 19.07 -44.01
N ILE A 18 10.06 18.73 -44.73
CA ILE A 18 8.79 18.29 -44.13
C ILE A 18 8.98 16.95 -43.43
N TYR A 19 9.62 15.97 -44.06
CA TYR A 19 9.85 14.66 -43.43
C TYR A 19 10.79 14.76 -42.22
N THR A 20 11.82 15.61 -42.26
CA THR A 20 12.71 15.85 -41.14
C THR A 20 11.95 16.49 -39.97
N ALA A 21 11.12 17.51 -40.24
CA ALA A 21 10.33 18.17 -39.20
C ALA A 21 9.28 17.21 -38.58
N LEU A 22 8.63 16.36 -39.38
CA LEU A 22 7.72 15.34 -38.90
C LEU A 22 8.45 14.27 -38.09
N GLY A 23 9.62 13.83 -38.54
CA GLY A 23 10.45 12.87 -37.80
C GLY A 23 10.95 13.43 -36.47
N LEU A 24 11.40 14.67 -36.41
CA LEU A 24 11.79 15.38 -35.19
C LEU A 24 10.58 15.58 -34.26
N GLY A 25 9.43 15.97 -34.80
CA GLY A 25 8.19 16.13 -34.04
C GLY A 25 7.73 14.81 -33.43
N ALA A 26 7.79 13.71 -34.17
CA ALA A 26 7.47 12.38 -33.67
C ALA A 26 8.49 11.91 -32.61
N ALA A 27 9.78 12.08 -32.85
CA ALA A 27 10.85 11.76 -31.91
C ALA A 27 10.69 12.57 -30.60
N LEU A 28 10.44 13.88 -30.69
CA LEU A 28 10.17 14.70 -29.49
C LEU A 28 8.87 14.31 -28.80
N GLY A 29 7.82 13.95 -29.55
CA GLY A 29 6.55 13.47 -29.02
C GLY A 29 6.68 12.16 -28.24
N ILE A 30 7.62 11.31 -28.60
CA ILE A 30 7.94 10.06 -27.91
C ILE A 30 8.92 10.30 -26.75
N LEU A 31 10.03 11.01 -27.01
CA LEU A 31 11.12 11.17 -26.03
C LEU A 31 10.76 12.10 -24.86
N LEU A 32 9.95 13.14 -25.07
CA LEU A 32 9.59 14.08 -24.01
C LEU A 32 8.68 13.46 -22.94
N PRO A 33 7.59 12.72 -23.26
CA PRO A 33 6.80 12.03 -22.26
C PRO A 33 7.62 11.00 -21.49
N GLU A 34 8.46 10.21 -22.18
CA GLU A 34 9.30 9.21 -21.53
C GLU A 34 10.36 9.84 -20.60
N SER A 35 11.00 10.93 -21.01
CA SER A 35 11.96 11.64 -20.17
C SER A 35 11.30 12.26 -18.94
N ARG A 36 10.07 12.79 -19.05
CA ARG A 36 9.28 13.29 -17.91
C ARG A 36 8.88 12.16 -16.99
N SER A 37 8.49 11.03 -17.54
CA SER A 37 8.15 9.82 -16.77
C SER A 37 9.35 9.32 -15.98
N LEU A 38 10.51 9.19 -16.63
CA LEU A 38 11.77 8.77 -16.01
C LEU A 38 12.24 9.75 -14.93
N PHE A 39 12.19 11.06 -15.19
CA PHE A 39 12.53 12.08 -14.20
C PHE A 39 11.57 12.05 -13.01
N SER A 40 10.27 11.90 -13.25
CA SER A 40 9.25 11.81 -12.23
C SER A 40 9.44 10.55 -11.36
N TRP A 41 9.80 9.42 -11.98
CA TRP A 41 10.18 8.18 -11.30
C TRP A 41 11.43 8.37 -10.43
N PHE A 42 12.51 8.94 -11.01
CA PHE A 42 13.77 9.21 -10.29
C PHE A 42 13.53 10.14 -9.09
N ARG A 43 12.78 11.24 -9.29
CA ARG A 43 12.41 12.17 -8.24
C ARG A 43 11.67 11.49 -7.11
N LEU A 44 10.71 10.63 -7.42
CA LEU A 44 9.92 9.92 -6.40
C LEU A 44 10.78 8.95 -5.57
N HIS A 45 11.65 8.19 -6.23
CA HIS A 45 12.39 7.12 -5.54
C HIS A 45 13.67 7.59 -4.84
N PHE A 46 14.27 8.70 -5.27
CA PHE A 46 15.60 9.11 -4.78
C PHE A 46 15.68 10.55 -4.26
N LEU A 47 14.78 11.44 -4.68
CA LEU A 47 14.85 12.86 -4.30
C LEU A 47 13.68 13.31 -3.44
N HIS A 48 12.57 12.57 -3.41
CA HIS A 48 11.41 12.94 -2.61
C HIS A 48 11.72 12.83 -1.10
N ARG A 49 11.34 13.86 -0.35
CA ARG A 49 11.42 13.85 1.11
C ARG A 49 10.06 13.53 1.69
N SER A 50 10.02 12.59 2.58
CA SER A 50 8.79 12.17 3.27
C SER A 50 8.14 13.36 3.97
N GLN A 51 6.83 13.43 3.85
CA GLN A 51 6.00 14.35 4.61
C GLN A 51 5.28 13.65 5.77
N LEU A 52 5.77 12.50 6.21
CA LEU A 52 5.18 11.71 7.30
C LEU A 52 5.05 12.53 8.61
N HIS A 53 5.91 13.52 8.81
CA HIS A 53 5.85 14.40 9.96
C HIS A 53 4.56 15.23 10.05
N TYR A 54 3.86 15.50 8.95
CA TYR A 54 2.56 16.20 8.97
C TYR A 54 1.49 15.42 9.72
N TYR A 55 1.57 14.08 9.71
CA TYR A 55 0.62 13.20 10.37
C TYR A 55 0.94 12.97 11.85
N ARG A 56 2.00 13.63 12.38
CA ARG A 56 2.37 13.61 13.80
C ARG A 56 1.87 14.85 14.57
N HIS A 57 0.95 15.60 13.97
CA HIS A 57 0.41 16.79 14.62
C HIS A 57 -0.41 16.43 15.87
N LEU A 58 -0.48 17.35 16.80
CA LEU A 58 -1.38 17.27 17.94
C LEU A 58 -2.82 17.57 17.49
N PRO A 59 -3.85 17.05 18.18
CA PRO A 59 -5.23 17.44 17.94
C PRO A 59 -5.39 18.96 17.92
N SER A 60 -6.31 19.46 17.10
CA SER A 60 -6.53 20.91 16.98
C SER A 60 -6.88 21.55 18.34
N PRO A 61 -6.52 22.83 18.56
CA PRO A 61 -6.87 23.52 19.80
C PRO A 61 -8.38 23.52 20.12
N ALA A 62 -9.24 23.55 19.08
CA ALA A 62 -10.69 23.45 19.24
C ALA A 62 -11.10 22.09 19.81
N TRP A 63 -10.42 21.02 19.40
CA TRP A 63 -10.65 19.68 19.88
C TRP A 63 -10.14 19.49 21.31
N GLN A 64 -8.95 20.05 21.63
CA GLN A 64 -8.39 20.06 22.98
C GLN A 64 -9.31 20.79 23.97
N ALA A 65 -9.99 21.85 23.55
CA ALA A 65 -10.95 22.60 24.37
C ALA A 65 -12.23 21.80 24.67
N LEU A 66 -12.71 20.98 23.73
CA LEU A 66 -13.85 20.08 23.94
C LEU A 66 -13.50 18.91 24.86
N ASP A 67 -12.26 18.42 24.78
CA ASP A 67 -11.75 17.31 25.56
C ASP A 67 -11.61 17.63 27.05
N THR A 68 -11.09 18.80 27.38
CA THR A 68 -10.96 19.27 28.78
C THR A 68 -12.31 19.38 29.50
N GLN A 69 -13.41 19.50 28.78
CA GLN A 69 -14.77 19.50 29.37
C GLN A 69 -15.30 18.10 29.69
N HIS A 70 -14.79 17.06 29.00
CA HIS A 70 -15.34 15.71 29.12
C HIS A 70 -14.43 14.71 29.87
N HIS A 71 -13.12 14.87 29.87
CA HIS A 71 -12.18 13.83 30.35
C HIS A 71 -11.06 14.29 31.32
N GLY A 72 -11.04 15.53 31.79
CA GLY A 72 -10.34 15.96 33.02
C GLY A 72 -8.83 15.77 33.15
N SER A 73 -8.12 15.28 32.15
CA SER A 73 -6.64 15.24 32.11
C SER A 73 -6.14 14.91 30.70
N SER A 74 -5.16 15.68 30.23
CA SER A 74 -4.47 15.46 28.95
C SER A 74 -3.76 14.10 28.91
N GLN A 75 -4.46 13.06 28.50
CA GLN A 75 -3.88 11.76 28.29
C GLN A 75 -3.46 11.64 26.82
N ASP A 76 -2.17 11.49 26.63
CA ASP A 76 -1.42 11.16 25.42
C ASP A 76 -1.91 11.78 24.09
N SER A 77 -1.60 13.04 23.87
CA SER A 77 -1.70 13.74 22.57
C SER A 77 -0.80 13.12 21.47
N LYS A 78 -0.24 11.92 21.69
CA LYS A 78 0.63 11.24 20.73
C LYS A 78 -0.15 10.83 19.49
N PRO A 79 0.46 10.95 18.30
CA PRO A 79 -0.14 10.43 17.08
C PRO A 79 -0.17 8.89 17.09
N TRP A 80 -1.29 8.32 16.66
CA TRP A 80 -1.46 6.88 16.57
C TRP A 80 -1.51 6.40 15.11
N ALA A 81 -0.94 5.22 14.90
CA ALA A 81 -1.04 4.50 13.64
C ALA A 81 -1.63 3.11 13.87
N LEU A 82 -2.60 2.70 13.05
CA LEU A 82 -3.10 1.33 13.02
C LEU A 82 -2.51 0.58 11.83
N VAL A 83 -1.92 -0.58 12.08
CA VAL A 83 -1.35 -1.46 11.05
C VAL A 83 -2.05 -2.80 11.06
N THR A 84 -2.75 -3.15 9.96
CA THR A 84 -3.35 -4.47 9.83
C THR A 84 -2.36 -5.52 9.35
N GLY A 85 -2.46 -6.76 9.89
CA GLY A 85 -1.46 -7.79 9.63
C GLY A 85 -0.07 -7.43 10.17
N ALA A 86 -0.05 -6.81 11.36
CA ALA A 86 1.15 -6.27 12.01
C ALA A 86 2.11 -7.32 12.57
N SER A 87 1.69 -8.59 12.62
CA SER A 87 2.44 -9.64 13.35
C SER A 87 3.63 -10.22 12.59
N ASP A 88 3.84 -9.87 11.34
CA ASP A 88 4.93 -10.40 10.50
C ASP A 88 5.13 -9.57 9.23
N GLY A 89 6.24 -9.83 8.53
CA GLY A 89 6.49 -9.35 7.19
C GLY A 89 6.40 -7.83 7.05
N ILE A 90 5.79 -7.37 5.97
CA ILE A 90 5.66 -5.95 5.61
C ILE A 90 4.93 -5.16 6.71
N GLY A 91 3.89 -5.77 7.33
CA GLY A 91 3.14 -5.13 8.42
C GLY A 91 4.02 -4.83 9.62
N TYR A 92 4.83 -5.81 10.06
CA TYR A 92 5.77 -5.57 11.14
C TYR A 92 6.85 -4.56 10.77
N GLY A 93 7.29 -4.56 9.50
CA GLY A 93 8.18 -3.53 8.97
C GLY A 93 7.59 -2.12 9.09
N PHE A 94 6.28 -1.94 8.82
CA PHE A 94 5.59 -0.66 9.05
C PHE A 94 5.51 -0.30 10.53
N VAL A 95 5.21 -1.26 11.40
CA VAL A 95 5.18 -1.06 12.85
C VAL A 95 6.52 -0.51 13.35
N GLU A 96 7.64 -1.13 12.98
CA GLU A 96 8.98 -0.69 13.38
C GLU A 96 9.32 0.73 12.88
N GLU A 97 9.02 1.01 11.61
CA GLU A 97 9.34 2.33 11.03
C GLU A 97 8.43 3.44 11.58
N LEU A 98 7.12 3.19 11.76
CA LEU A 98 6.21 4.17 12.34
C LEU A 98 6.52 4.43 13.83
N ALA A 99 6.88 3.39 14.61
CA ALA A 99 7.32 3.57 15.98
C ALA A 99 8.63 4.39 16.07
N ALA A 100 9.60 4.13 15.18
CA ALA A 100 10.83 4.92 15.07
C ALA A 100 10.54 6.39 14.69
N GLU A 101 9.54 6.62 13.85
CA GLU A 101 9.08 7.95 13.44
C GLU A 101 8.21 8.67 14.49
N GLY A 102 7.91 8.05 15.61
CA GLY A 102 7.25 8.73 16.72
C GLY A 102 5.77 8.42 16.93
N PHE A 103 5.20 7.49 16.18
CA PHE A 103 3.82 7.07 16.36
C PHE A 103 3.68 6.05 17.48
N SER A 104 2.59 6.13 18.23
CA SER A 104 2.03 5.04 19.01
C SER A 104 1.30 4.08 18.06
N ILE A 105 1.30 2.77 18.34
CA ILE A 105 0.88 1.78 17.34
C ILE A 105 -0.24 0.88 17.87
N ILE A 106 -1.30 0.75 17.07
CA ILE A 106 -2.29 -0.31 17.22
C ILE A 106 -1.92 -1.46 16.29
N LEU A 107 -1.56 -2.60 16.87
CA LEU A 107 -1.14 -3.78 16.13
C LEU A 107 -2.35 -4.70 15.91
N HIS A 108 -2.77 -4.85 14.64
CA HIS A 108 -3.82 -5.83 14.32
C HIS A 108 -3.23 -7.18 13.92
N GLY A 109 -3.84 -8.24 14.46
CA GLY A 109 -3.57 -9.63 14.11
C GLY A 109 -4.59 -10.58 14.70
N ARG A 110 -4.57 -11.87 14.31
CA ARG A 110 -5.51 -12.89 14.82
C ARG A 110 -5.00 -13.64 16.07
N ASN A 111 -3.70 -13.63 16.30
CA ASN A 111 -3.07 -14.35 17.41
C ASN A 111 -2.65 -13.35 18.50
N ALA A 112 -3.41 -13.31 19.60
CA ALA A 112 -3.20 -12.40 20.71
C ALA A 112 -1.81 -12.58 21.34
N SER A 113 -1.39 -13.81 21.67
CA SER A 113 -0.10 -14.03 22.33
C SER A 113 1.09 -13.63 21.47
N LYS A 114 0.99 -13.78 20.13
CA LYS A 114 2.03 -13.28 19.20
C LYS A 114 2.08 -11.75 19.20
N ILE A 115 0.94 -11.08 19.17
CA ILE A 115 0.85 -9.61 19.20
C ILE A 115 1.38 -9.08 20.53
N ASP A 116 0.99 -9.66 21.67
CA ASP A 116 1.47 -9.23 22.99
C ASP A 116 2.99 -9.36 23.11
N GLY A 117 3.55 -10.50 22.66
CA GLY A 117 4.99 -10.68 22.62
C GLY A 117 5.74 -9.65 21.75
N LEU A 118 5.14 -9.21 20.65
CA LEU A 118 5.69 -8.13 19.80
C LEU A 118 5.58 -6.78 20.49
N ILE A 119 4.46 -6.48 21.15
CA ILE A 119 4.27 -5.26 21.93
C ILE A 119 5.35 -5.15 23.03
N ASP A 120 5.66 -6.25 23.73
CA ASP A 120 6.72 -6.25 24.75
C ASP A 120 8.11 -5.98 24.15
N GLN A 121 8.40 -6.46 22.94
CA GLN A 121 9.63 -6.16 22.23
C GLN A 121 9.70 -4.68 21.83
N LEU A 122 8.59 -4.13 21.32
CA LEU A 122 8.48 -2.74 20.91
C LEU A 122 8.61 -1.78 22.10
N ARG A 123 7.98 -2.07 23.24
CA ARG A 123 8.11 -1.30 24.50
C ARG A 123 9.55 -1.21 24.98
N ARG A 124 10.33 -2.29 24.85
CA ARG A 124 11.76 -2.27 25.18
C ARG A 124 12.58 -1.41 24.24
N ARG A 125 12.20 -1.38 22.95
CA ARG A 125 12.96 -0.66 21.92
C ARG A 125 12.58 0.82 21.81
N TRP A 126 11.30 1.13 21.99
CA TRP A 126 10.76 2.49 21.95
C TRP A 126 9.83 2.72 23.16
N PRO A 127 10.39 2.91 24.37
CA PRO A 127 9.61 2.99 25.62
C PRO A 127 8.70 4.22 25.70
N ASP A 128 9.01 5.27 24.93
CA ASP A 128 8.21 6.49 24.90
C ASP A 128 6.97 6.41 23.98
N ARG A 129 6.69 5.24 23.40
CA ARG A 129 5.52 4.99 22.55
C ARG A 129 4.50 4.16 23.30
N SER A 130 3.24 4.36 22.97
CA SER A 130 2.14 3.53 23.46
C SER A 130 1.79 2.47 22.42
N TYR A 131 1.36 1.30 22.88
CA TYR A 131 1.04 0.17 22.02
C TYR A 131 -0.26 -0.47 22.49
N GLU A 132 -1.13 -0.79 21.52
CA GLU A 132 -2.39 -1.46 21.76
C GLU A 132 -2.58 -2.62 20.78
N SER A 133 -3.32 -3.63 21.18
CA SER A 133 -3.66 -4.78 20.36
C SER A 133 -5.07 -4.65 19.78
N PHE A 134 -5.22 -4.94 18.49
CA PHE A 134 -6.51 -5.13 17.85
C PHE A 134 -6.61 -6.57 17.35
N ILE A 135 -7.25 -7.44 18.14
CA ILE A 135 -7.34 -8.88 17.85
C ILE A 135 -8.61 -9.17 17.07
N CYS A 136 -8.44 -9.48 15.78
CA CYS A 136 -9.54 -9.80 14.86
C CYS A 136 -9.05 -10.76 13.77
N ASP A 137 -9.85 -11.76 13.41
CA ASP A 137 -9.58 -12.61 12.25
C ASP A 137 -10.21 -11.99 10.99
N ALA A 138 -9.37 -11.61 10.05
CA ALA A 138 -9.81 -11.00 8.79
C ALA A 138 -10.55 -11.98 7.85
N THR A 139 -10.62 -13.26 8.18
CA THR A 139 -11.39 -14.27 7.44
C THR A 139 -12.74 -14.58 8.09
N ASP A 140 -12.99 -14.11 9.30
CA ASP A 140 -14.24 -14.32 10.04
C ASP A 140 -15.12 -13.07 10.04
N ARG A 141 -15.96 -12.95 9.00
CA ARG A 141 -16.92 -11.83 8.87
C ARG A 141 -17.85 -11.67 10.06
N SER A 142 -18.19 -12.76 10.77
CA SER A 142 -19.17 -12.73 11.86
C SER A 142 -18.69 -11.89 13.03
N SER A 143 -17.38 -11.83 13.25
CA SER A 143 -16.76 -11.11 14.36
C SER A 143 -16.41 -9.64 14.05
N TRP A 144 -16.37 -9.22 12.78
CA TRP A 144 -15.82 -7.92 12.41
C TRP A 144 -16.55 -6.74 13.04
N ASN A 145 -17.89 -6.73 13.00
CA ASN A 145 -18.67 -5.60 13.52
C ASN A 145 -18.43 -5.42 15.03
N GLU A 146 -18.44 -6.51 15.81
CA GLU A 146 -18.17 -6.46 17.24
C GLU A 146 -16.76 -5.93 17.51
N LYS A 147 -15.76 -6.49 16.83
CA LYS A 147 -14.35 -6.11 17.02
C LYS A 147 -14.06 -4.67 16.59
N LEU A 148 -14.62 -4.23 15.45
CA LEU A 148 -14.49 -2.84 15.00
C LEU A 148 -15.20 -1.87 15.96
N ASN A 149 -16.40 -2.18 16.44
CA ASN A 149 -17.09 -1.33 17.40
C ASN A 149 -16.32 -1.25 18.73
N SER A 150 -15.71 -2.34 19.18
CA SER A 150 -14.85 -2.34 20.38
C SER A 150 -13.62 -1.45 20.19
N LEU A 151 -12.99 -1.51 18.99
CA LEU A 151 -11.86 -0.64 18.64
C LEU A 151 -12.29 0.83 18.60
N LEU A 152 -13.41 1.16 17.97
CA LEU A 152 -13.93 2.53 17.89
C LEU A 152 -14.22 3.09 19.28
N LYS A 153 -14.87 2.28 20.14
CA LYS A 153 -15.13 2.67 21.52
C LYS A 153 -13.83 2.93 22.27
N TRP A 154 -12.82 2.06 22.14
CA TRP A 154 -11.51 2.25 22.77
C TRP A 154 -10.82 3.54 22.28
N LEU A 155 -10.84 3.82 20.97
CA LEU A 155 -10.28 5.05 20.38
C LEU A 155 -10.95 6.30 20.96
N ASP A 156 -12.26 6.27 21.16
CA ASP A 156 -13.02 7.38 21.73
C ASP A 156 -12.80 7.49 23.26
N ASP A 157 -12.86 6.38 24.02
CA ASP A 157 -12.66 6.35 25.48
C ASP A 157 -11.27 6.89 25.89
N TYR A 158 -10.23 6.62 25.08
CA TYR A 158 -8.85 7.08 25.32
C TYR A 158 -8.46 8.31 24.50
N ASN A 159 -9.41 8.89 23.78
CA ASN A 159 -9.18 10.08 22.95
C ASN A 159 -7.94 9.96 22.05
N CYS A 160 -7.81 8.82 21.36
CA CYS A 160 -6.64 8.53 20.55
C CYS A 160 -6.62 9.38 19.28
N ASN A 161 -5.52 10.10 19.06
CA ASN A 161 -5.27 10.86 17.82
C ASN A 161 -4.80 9.91 16.69
N LEU A 162 -5.71 9.07 16.18
CA LEU A 162 -5.43 8.17 15.06
C LEU A 162 -5.32 8.98 13.76
N THR A 163 -4.12 9.08 13.20
CA THR A 163 -3.84 9.84 11.97
C THR A 163 -3.32 8.95 10.84
N VAL A 164 -2.91 7.70 11.11
CA VAL A 164 -2.38 6.80 10.08
C VAL A 164 -3.08 5.44 10.13
N LEU A 165 -3.58 5.00 8.98
CA LEU A 165 -4.10 3.64 8.76
C LEU A 165 -3.29 2.94 7.69
N VAL A 166 -2.69 1.79 8.02
CA VAL A 166 -2.01 0.92 7.07
C VAL A 166 -2.80 -0.38 6.91
N ASN A 167 -3.57 -0.48 5.85
CA ASN A 167 -4.25 -1.70 5.43
C ASN A 167 -3.26 -2.62 4.71
N ASN A 168 -2.51 -3.37 5.52
CA ASN A 168 -1.46 -4.24 4.99
C ASN A 168 -1.86 -5.72 4.94
N ILE A 169 -2.79 -6.17 5.78
CA ILE A 169 -3.18 -7.58 5.81
C ILE A 169 -3.47 -8.13 4.42
N GLY A 170 -3.01 -9.35 4.16
CA GLY A 170 -3.22 -10.00 2.87
C GLY A 170 -2.34 -11.23 2.71
N GLY A 171 -2.46 -11.86 1.54
CA GLY A 171 -1.85 -13.12 1.19
C GLY A 171 -2.90 -14.22 1.01
N ASN A 172 -2.49 -15.49 1.09
CA ASN A 172 -3.44 -16.59 1.15
C ASN A 172 -3.64 -16.99 2.62
N PRO A 173 -4.89 -17.16 3.11
CA PRO A 173 -5.16 -17.66 4.46
C PRO A 173 -4.48 -18.99 4.76
N ASP A 174 -4.44 -19.88 3.77
CA ASP A 174 -3.61 -21.09 3.75
C ASP A 174 -2.42 -20.88 2.80
N THR A 175 -1.24 -20.68 3.36
CA THR A 175 -0.02 -20.41 2.57
C THR A 175 0.39 -21.60 1.69
N ALA A 176 0.04 -22.84 2.07
CA ALA A 176 0.29 -24.02 1.27
C ALA A 176 -0.50 -24.02 -0.06
N ARG A 177 -1.60 -23.28 -0.11
CA ARG A 177 -2.48 -23.15 -1.27
C ARG A 177 -2.31 -21.83 -2.02
N SER A 178 -1.17 -21.15 -1.87
CA SER A 178 -0.97 -19.81 -2.45
C SER A 178 -1.08 -19.77 -3.97
N PHE A 179 -0.66 -20.84 -4.67
CA PHE A 179 -0.74 -20.96 -6.13
C PHE A 179 -1.67 -22.13 -6.51
N THR A 180 -2.96 -21.92 -6.36
CA THR A 180 -3.99 -22.95 -6.60
C THR A 180 -4.83 -22.60 -7.83
N PRO A 181 -5.09 -23.55 -8.77
CA PRO A 181 -6.06 -23.35 -9.83
C PRO A 181 -7.43 -22.95 -9.28
N LEU A 182 -8.11 -22.01 -9.95
CA LEU A 182 -9.39 -21.48 -9.45
C LEU A 182 -10.45 -22.58 -9.18
N ALA A 183 -10.50 -23.59 -10.04
CA ALA A 183 -11.46 -24.70 -9.90
C ALA A 183 -11.19 -25.61 -8.69
N GLU A 184 -10.02 -25.53 -8.08
CA GLU A 184 -9.64 -26.33 -6.91
C GLU A 184 -9.94 -25.62 -5.58
N TYR A 185 -10.35 -24.35 -5.61
CA TYR A 185 -10.82 -23.65 -4.41
C TYR A 185 -12.23 -24.10 -4.06
N THR A 186 -12.47 -24.36 -2.79
CA THR A 186 -13.84 -24.40 -2.27
C THR A 186 -14.43 -22.97 -2.21
N ALA A 187 -15.75 -22.86 -2.18
CA ALA A 187 -16.41 -21.56 -2.06
C ALA A 187 -15.96 -20.80 -0.79
N ASN A 188 -15.77 -21.51 0.32
CA ASN A 188 -15.33 -20.89 1.61
C ASN A 188 -13.88 -20.39 1.53
N GLU A 189 -12.97 -21.15 0.94
CA GLU A 189 -11.57 -20.73 0.77
C GLU A 189 -11.47 -19.50 -0.12
N LEU A 190 -12.17 -19.47 -1.24
CA LEU A 190 -12.18 -18.31 -2.13
C LEU A 190 -12.79 -17.08 -1.44
N THR A 191 -13.87 -17.27 -0.68
CA THR A 191 -14.49 -16.20 0.11
C THR A 191 -13.52 -15.67 1.15
N ALA A 192 -12.89 -16.53 1.95
CA ALA A 192 -11.91 -16.14 2.97
C ALA A 192 -10.71 -15.41 2.37
N LEU A 193 -10.24 -15.83 1.19
CA LEU A 193 -9.17 -15.16 0.44
C LEU A 193 -9.57 -13.74 0.07
N ILE A 194 -10.77 -13.54 -0.51
CA ILE A 194 -11.25 -12.22 -0.93
C ILE A 194 -11.51 -11.34 0.31
N ASP A 195 -12.08 -11.91 1.36
CA ASP A 195 -12.36 -11.22 2.61
C ASP A 195 -11.11 -10.65 3.23
N MET A 196 -10.11 -11.46 3.43
CA MET A 196 -8.86 -11.02 4.05
C MET A 196 -8.14 -9.96 3.22
N ASN A 197 -8.16 -10.09 1.89
CA ASN A 197 -7.37 -9.23 1.00
C ASN A 197 -8.09 -7.95 0.56
N ALA A 198 -9.43 -7.92 0.58
CA ALA A 198 -10.20 -6.81 0.04
C ALA A 198 -11.33 -6.35 0.96
N THR A 199 -12.23 -7.25 1.38
CA THR A 199 -13.44 -6.85 2.11
C THR A 199 -13.09 -6.31 3.50
N PHE A 200 -12.22 -7.00 4.24
CA PHE A 200 -11.81 -6.58 5.58
C PHE A 200 -11.08 -5.23 5.57
N PRO A 201 -10.06 -4.97 4.71
CA PRO A 201 -9.45 -3.66 4.59
C PRO A 201 -10.46 -2.53 4.28
N ALA A 202 -11.45 -2.79 3.41
CA ALA A 202 -12.49 -1.83 3.10
C ALA A 202 -13.40 -1.55 4.30
N GLN A 203 -13.77 -2.57 5.10
CA GLN A 203 -14.56 -2.40 6.31
C GLN A 203 -13.81 -1.68 7.43
N VAL A 204 -12.52 -1.98 7.61
CA VAL A 204 -11.64 -1.23 8.54
C VAL A 204 -11.59 0.24 8.13
N THR A 205 -11.34 0.52 6.85
CA THR A 205 -11.32 1.89 6.33
C THR A 205 -12.65 2.59 6.58
N ARG A 206 -13.78 1.98 6.21
CA ARG A 206 -15.12 2.55 6.41
C ARG A 206 -15.39 2.88 7.89
N ALA A 207 -15.01 2.00 8.80
CA ALA A 207 -15.24 2.20 10.23
C ALA A 207 -14.39 3.35 10.80
N LEU A 208 -13.11 3.45 10.38
CA LEU A 208 -12.17 4.44 10.90
C LEU A 208 -12.19 5.79 10.15
N LEU A 209 -12.84 5.85 8.98
CA LEU A 209 -12.83 7.04 8.14
C LEU A 209 -13.34 8.30 8.87
N PRO A 210 -14.43 8.27 9.68
CA PRO A 210 -14.87 9.47 10.42
C PRO A 210 -13.81 9.98 11.42
N ILE A 211 -13.02 9.08 12.03
CA ILE A 211 -11.94 9.46 12.94
C ILE A 211 -10.79 10.08 12.16
N LEU A 212 -10.40 9.48 11.03
CA LEU A 212 -9.34 10.00 10.16
C LEU A 212 -9.69 11.36 9.56
N GLN A 213 -10.97 11.59 9.19
CA GLN A 213 -11.48 12.90 8.77
C GLN A 213 -11.44 13.93 9.88
N ARG A 214 -11.82 13.56 11.10
CA ARG A 214 -11.76 14.43 12.27
C ARG A 214 -10.32 14.83 12.62
N ASN A 215 -9.37 13.92 12.43
CA ASN A 215 -7.96 14.06 12.79
C ASN A 215 -7.08 14.44 11.59
N GLU A 216 -7.60 15.19 10.63
CA GLU A 216 -6.79 15.69 9.51
C GLU A 216 -5.62 16.59 9.95
N PRO A 217 -4.47 16.55 9.26
CA PRO A 217 -4.13 15.69 8.12
C PRO A 217 -3.94 14.23 8.51
N SER A 218 -4.49 13.32 7.72
CA SER A 218 -4.41 11.88 7.99
C SER A 218 -4.03 11.07 6.74
N LEU A 219 -3.56 9.84 6.96
CA LEU A 219 -2.98 8.98 5.92
C LEU A 219 -3.61 7.60 5.91
N ILE A 220 -4.03 7.14 4.75
CA ILE A 220 -4.48 5.77 4.50
C ILE A 220 -3.56 5.12 3.45
N LEU A 221 -2.82 4.10 3.84
CA LEU A 221 -2.02 3.26 2.95
C LEU A 221 -2.75 1.93 2.72
N ASN A 222 -3.15 1.65 1.49
CA ASN A 222 -3.77 0.38 1.11
C ASN A 222 -2.79 -0.48 0.31
N MET A 223 -2.41 -1.64 0.85
CA MET A 223 -1.48 -2.54 0.18
C MET A 223 -2.17 -3.26 -0.98
N ALA A 224 -1.79 -2.89 -2.19
CA ALA A 224 -2.08 -3.58 -3.44
C ALA A 224 -0.90 -4.50 -3.83
N SER A 225 -0.94 -5.05 -5.02
CA SER A 225 0.10 -5.94 -5.54
C SER A 225 0.35 -5.66 -7.02
N ALA A 226 1.53 -5.98 -7.49
CA ALA A 226 1.85 -6.00 -8.92
C ALA A 226 0.84 -6.85 -9.71
N THR A 227 0.40 -7.98 -9.15
CA THR A 227 -0.60 -8.87 -9.78
C THR A 227 -2.01 -8.27 -9.85
N GLY A 228 -2.28 -7.18 -9.14
CA GLY A 228 -3.52 -6.40 -9.25
C GLY A 228 -3.44 -5.25 -10.25
N THR A 229 -2.39 -5.18 -11.06
CA THR A 229 -2.21 -4.18 -12.13
C THR A 229 -2.61 -4.75 -13.49
N GLU A 230 -2.80 -3.90 -14.48
CA GLU A 230 -3.13 -4.30 -15.84
C GLU A 230 -1.96 -5.03 -16.55
N THR A 231 -0.74 -4.83 -16.06
CA THR A 231 0.48 -5.37 -16.70
C THR A 231 0.88 -6.74 -16.19
N VAL A 232 0.41 -7.15 -15.00
CA VAL A 232 0.82 -8.42 -14.37
C VAL A 232 -0.40 -9.23 -13.96
N ALA A 233 -0.67 -10.30 -14.70
CA ALA A 233 -1.71 -11.28 -14.40
C ALA A 233 -1.08 -12.67 -14.25
N LEU A 234 -0.75 -13.09 -13.03
CA LEU A 234 -0.15 -14.40 -12.80
C LEU A 234 -1.22 -15.49 -12.73
N PRO A 235 -1.01 -16.65 -13.42
CA PRO A 235 -1.88 -17.81 -13.25
C PRO A 235 -1.81 -18.30 -11.80
N PHE A 236 -2.84 -19.03 -11.38
CA PHE A 236 -2.99 -19.61 -10.04
C PHE A 236 -3.17 -18.60 -8.89
N LEU A 237 -3.20 -17.28 -9.20
CA LEU A 237 -3.45 -16.20 -8.24
C LEU A 237 -4.76 -15.44 -8.54
N VAL A 238 -5.73 -16.06 -9.20
CA VAL A 238 -6.94 -15.39 -9.73
C VAL A 238 -7.69 -14.61 -8.64
N GLY A 239 -8.04 -15.25 -7.52
CA GLY A 239 -8.76 -14.61 -6.42
C GLY A 239 -7.95 -13.52 -5.74
N TYR A 240 -6.66 -13.77 -5.50
CA TYR A 240 -5.74 -12.80 -4.90
C TYR A 240 -5.54 -11.55 -5.78
N SER A 241 -5.27 -11.75 -7.06
CA SER A 241 -5.06 -10.66 -8.03
C SER A 241 -6.32 -9.78 -8.15
N GLY A 242 -7.51 -10.39 -8.22
CA GLY A 242 -8.78 -9.68 -8.22
C GLY A 242 -8.99 -8.85 -6.95
N ALA A 243 -8.70 -9.41 -5.78
CA ALA A 243 -8.80 -8.70 -4.50
C ALA A 243 -7.81 -7.52 -4.42
N LYS A 244 -6.58 -7.69 -4.91
CA LYS A 244 -5.58 -6.61 -4.93
C LYS A 244 -5.87 -5.53 -5.98
N ALA A 245 -6.51 -5.87 -7.09
CA ALA A 245 -7.05 -4.91 -8.06
C ALA A 245 -8.20 -4.07 -7.44
N LEU A 246 -9.07 -4.70 -6.63
CA LEU A 246 -10.09 -4.00 -5.85
C LEU A 246 -9.45 -2.98 -4.91
N ASN A 247 -8.47 -3.35 -4.10
CA ASN A 247 -7.78 -2.42 -3.18
C ASN A 247 -7.16 -1.23 -3.93
N ARG A 248 -6.56 -1.49 -5.09
CA ARG A 248 -5.98 -0.46 -5.95
C ARG A 248 -7.04 0.55 -6.40
N GLN A 249 -8.15 0.09 -6.96
CA GLN A 249 -9.22 0.96 -7.46
C GLN A 249 -9.99 1.62 -6.32
N PHE A 250 -10.28 0.90 -5.24
CA PHE A 250 -10.89 1.44 -4.02
C PHE A 250 -10.11 2.65 -3.49
N SER A 251 -8.78 2.53 -3.39
CA SER A 251 -7.92 3.63 -2.91
C SER A 251 -8.02 4.87 -3.79
N LYS A 252 -8.00 4.69 -5.13
CA LYS A 252 -8.11 5.80 -6.08
C LYS A 252 -9.46 6.50 -5.98
N SER A 253 -10.54 5.72 -5.88
CA SER A 253 -11.91 6.25 -5.77
C SER A 253 -12.11 6.96 -4.43
N LEU A 254 -11.66 6.36 -3.32
CA LEU A 254 -11.75 6.97 -1.99
C LEU A 254 -10.97 8.30 -1.92
N ARG A 255 -9.77 8.38 -2.50
CA ARG A 255 -9.03 9.63 -2.60
C ARG A 255 -9.84 10.74 -3.28
N MET A 256 -10.50 10.42 -4.40
CA MET A 256 -11.32 11.39 -5.13
C MET A 256 -12.57 11.78 -4.33
N GLU A 257 -13.17 10.83 -3.61
CA GLU A 257 -14.29 11.08 -2.72
C GLU A 257 -13.91 12.03 -1.59
N MET A 258 -12.76 11.82 -0.93
CA MET A 258 -12.27 12.72 0.14
C MET A 258 -12.16 14.17 -0.38
N VAL A 259 -11.57 14.37 -1.55
CA VAL A 259 -11.50 15.70 -2.17
C VAL A 259 -12.87 16.26 -2.46
N ALA A 260 -13.79 15.45 -3.00
CA ALA A 260 -15.15 15.90 -3.39
C ALA A 260 -16.01 16.33 -2.21
N ILE A 261 -15.82 15.72 -1.03
CA ILE A 261 -16.59 16.05 0.20
C ILE A 261 -15.86 17.02 1.14
N GLY A 262 -14.73 17.60 0.72
CA GLY A 262 -14.02 18.64 1.47
C GLY A 262 -12.99 18.13 2.48
N HIS A 263 -12.64 16.84 2.44
CA HIS A 263 -11.64 16.19 3.28
C HIS A 263 -10.34 15.88 2.49
N GLY A 264 -9.84 16.86 1.75
CA GLY A 264 -8.66 16.69 0.90
C GLY A 264 -7.35 16.42 1.64
N ASP A 265 -7.30 16.68 2.93
CA ASP A 265 -6.17 16.41 3.81
C ASP A 265 -6.15 14.96 4.35
N VAL A 266 -7.16 14.13 4.02
CA VAL A 266 -7.07 12.67 4.14
C VAL A 266 -6.33 12.13 2.92
N GLU A 267 -5.02 11.92 3.03
CA GLU A 267 -4.21 11.36 1.94
C GLU A 267 -4.48 9.86 1.81
N VAL A 268 -4.96 9.40 0.65
CA VAL A 268 -5.17 7.98 0.37
C VAL A 268 -4.21 7.53 -0.72
N ILE A 269 -3.40 6.50 -0.43
CA ILE A 269 -2.38 5.97 -1.34
C ILE A 269 -2.56 4.47 -1.53
N SER A 270 -2.66 4.04 -2.79
CA SER A 270 -2.48 2.64 -3.19
C SER A 270 -0.98 2.30 -3.26
N VAL A 271 -0.54 1.28 -2.55
CA VAL A 271 0.87 0.85 -2.52
C VAL A 271 1.04 -0.45 -3.29
N ILE A 272 1.71 -0.39 -4.43
CA ILE A 272 2.01 -1.57 -5.24
C ILE A 272 3.26 -2.26 -4.70
N ALA A 273 3.10 -3.51 -4.29
CA ALA A 273 4.20 -4.40 -3.91
C ALA A 273 4.37 -5.52 -4.93
N ALA A 274 5.61 -5.86 -5.28
CA ALA A 274 5.95 -7.12 -5.91
C ALA A 274 6.55 -8.07 -4.85
N LYS A 275 7.62 -8.80 -5.15
CA LYS A 275 8.23 -9.75 -4.22
C LYS A 275 8.97 -9.02 -3.09
N VAL A 276 8.57 -9.27 -1.84
CA VAL A 276 9.18 -8.72 -0.63
C VAL A 276 9.43 -9.86 0.33
N GLN A 277 10.62 -9.91 0.93
CA GLN A 277 10.94 -10.90 1.95
C GLN A 277 10.00 -10.74 3.16
N SER A 278 9.30 -11.81 3.53
CA SER A 278 8.35 -11.82 4.64
C SER A 278 8.21 -13.24 5.20
N GLY A 279 7.49 -13.41 6.31
CA GLY A 279 7.17 -14.73 6.85
C GLY A 279 6.39 -15.63 5.88
N GLY A 280 5.51 -15.04 5.05
CA GLY A 280 4.78 -15.74 3.98
C GLY A 280 5.59 -15.93 2.69
N MET A 281 6.72 -15.22 2.52
CA MET A 281 7.61 -15.30 1.37
C MET A 281 9.05 -15.40 1.86
N LYS A 282 9.46 -16.61 2.27
CA LYS A 282 10.81 -16.90 2.77
C LYS A 282 11.81 -16.98 1.61
N THR A 283 12.31 -15.83 1.19
CA THR A 283 13.32 -15.69 0.14
C THR A 283 14.48 -14.84 0.67
N SER A 284 15.67 -14.99 0.09
CA SER A 284 16.78 -14.09 0.40
C SER A 284 16.53 -12.69 -0.14
N THR A 285 17.07 -11.70 0.56
CA THR A 285 17.03 -10.32 0.07
C THR A 285 17.97 -10.14 -1.11
N SER A 286 17.55 -9.32 -2.06
CA SER A 286 18.34 -8.92 -3.23
C SER A 286 17.99 -7.48 -3.62
N TRP A 287 18.58 -6.97 -4.70
CA TRP A 287 18.25 -5.63 -5.20
C TRP A 287 16.78 -5.48 -5.63
N ASP A 288 16.13 -6.58 -6.03
CA ASP A 288 14.73 -6.67 -6.47
C ASP A 288 13.79 -7.29 -5.42
N VAL A 289 14.34 -7.86 -4.35
CA VAL A 289 13.58 -8.41 -3.21
C VAL A 289 14.04 -7.72 -1.93
N PRO A 290 13.43 -6.58 -1.54
CA PRO A 290 13.76 -5.89 -0.31
C PRO A 290 13.34 -6.69 0.92
N SER A 291 13.99 -6.42 2.07
CA SER A 291 13.45 -6.84 3.35
C SER A 291 12.15 -6.08 3.65
N SER A 292 11.27 -6.67 4.46
CA SER A 292 10.00 -6.05 4.87
C SER A 292 10.17 -4.64 5.43
N ARG A 293 11.17 -4.44 6.30
CA ARG A 293 11.45 -3.14 6.91
C ARG A 293 11.97 -2.13 5.89
N ALA A 294 12.89 -2.53 4.99
CA ALA A 294 13.40 -1.65 3.94
C ALA A 294 12.27 -1.22 2.97
N PHE A 295 11.36 -2.14 2.66
CA PHE A 295 10.19 -1.85 1.85
C PHE A 295 9.26 -0.84 2.54
N ALA A 296 8.90 -1.07 3.82
CA ALA A 296 8.06 -0.17 4.59
C ALA A 296 8.66 1.24 4.67
N ARG A 297 9.96 1.36 4.98
CA ARG A 297 10.69 2.64 4.97
C ARG A 297 10.60 3.33 3.61
N SER A 298 10.81 2.60 2.53
CA SER A 298 10.74 3.15 1.18
C SER A 298 9.34 3.63 0.80
N VAL A 299 8.29 2.97 1.29
CA VAL A 299 6.89 3.43 1.14
C VAL A 299 6.68 4.73 1.90
N LEU A 300 7.04 4.77 3.19
CA LEU A 300 6.86 5.95 4.05
C LEU A 300 7.66 7.16 3.55
N GLN A 301 8.81 6.94 2.90
CA GLN A 301 9.57 8.00 2.24
C GLN A 301 8.83 8.67 1.09
N LYS A 302 7.81 8.03 0.49
CA LYS A 302 7.04 8.55 -0.65
C LYS A 302 5.73 9.23 -0.25
N VAL A 303 5.38 9.22 1.04
CA VAL A 303 4.21 9.89 1.59
C VAL A 303 4.30 11.40 1.36
N GLY A 304 3.18 12.02 1.01
CA GLY A 304 3.12 13.44 0.63
C GLY A 304 3.62 13.74 -0.78
N SER A 305 3.85 12.72 -1.62
CA SER A 305 4.24 12.93 -3.02
C SER A 305 3.11 13.44 -3.93
N GLY A 306 1.88 13.50 -3.41
CA GLY A 306 0.68 13.87 -4.16
C GLY A 306 0.16 12.78 -5.10
N ARG A 307 0.74 11.58 -5.08
CA ARG A 307 0.35 10.47 -5.95
C ARG A 307 -0.73 9.60 -5.30
N ALA A 308 -1.75 9.24 -6.08
CA ALA A 308 -2.78 8.29 -5.65
C ALA A 308 -2.28 6.83 -5.59
N GLU A 309 -1.20 6.55 -6.29
CA GLU A 309 -0.58 5.24 -6.39
C GLU A 309 0.93 5.35 -6.40
N ILE A 310 1.60 4.52 -5.62
CA ILE A 310 3.06 4.42 -5.58
C ILE A 310 3.50 2.96 -5.65
N THR A 311 4.65 2.73 -6.28
CA THR A 311 5.34 1.45 -6.16
C THR A 311 6.28 1.55 -4.97
N GLY A 312 6.15 0.62 -4.01
CA GLY A 312 6.88 0.68 -2.74
C GLY A 312 8.40 0.62 -2.90
N TRP A 313 8.91 -0.11 -3.91
CA TRP A 313 10.34 -0.29 -4.15
C TRP A 313 10.73 0.09 -5.58
N TRP A 314 11.88 0.71 -5.77
CA TRP A 314 12.29 1.27 -7.07
C TRP A 314 12.39 0.20 -8.18
N SER A 315 12.93 -0.98 -7.88
CA SER A 315 13.04 -2.05 -8.87
C SER A 315 11.69 -2.67 -9.24
N HIS A 316 10.71 -2.68 -8.33
CA HIS A 316 9.35 -3.09 -8.66
C HIS A 316 8.72 -2.16 -9.72
N SER A 317 9.00 -0.84 -9.64
CA SER A 317 8.57 0.10 -10.69
C SER A 317 9.19 -0.21 -12.03
N THR A 318 10.49 -0.51 -12.08
CA THR A 318 11.19 -0.84 -13.34
C THR A 318 10.71 -2.15 -13.92
N GLN A 319 10.43 -3.15 -13.08
CA GLN A 319 9.82 -4.42 -13.51
C GLN A 319 8.44 -4.18 -14.15
N LEU A 320 7.55 -3.42 -13.49
CA LEU A 320 6.23 -3.10 -14.02
C LEU A 320 6.30 -2.32 -15.33
N TRP A 321 7.21 -1.33 -15.41
CA TRP A 321 7.44 -0.57 -16.64
C TRP A 321 7.95 -1.49 -17.76
N GLY A 322 8.94 -2.36 -17.47
CA GLY A 322 9.46 -3.34 -18.42
C GLY A 322 8.36 -4.30 -18.93
N MET A 323 7.49 -4.79 -18.03
CA MET A 323 6.35 -5.61 -18.42
C MET A 323 5.35 -4.86 -19.31
N GLY A 324 5.16 -3.56 -19.06
CA GLY A 324 4.22 -2.71 -19.82
C GLY A 324 4.63 -2.43 -21.26
N ILE A 325 5.94 -2.47 -21.59
CA ILE A 325 6.45 -2.24 -22.95
C ILE A 325 6.52 -3.52 -23.79
N LEU A 326 6.37 -4.70 -23.17
CA LEU A 326 6.41 -5.96 -23.91
C LEU A 326 5.13 -6.15 -24.73
N PRO A 327 5.22 -6.69 -25.97
CA PRO A 327 4.06 -7.15 -26.71
C PRO A 327 3.24 -8.17 -25.87
N ASP A 328 1.92 -8.15 -25.99
CA ASP A 328 1.02 -8.96 -25.15
C ASP A 328 1.39 -10.45 -25.19
N TRP A 329 1.66 -11.01 -26.38
CA TRP A 329 2.01 -12.43 -26.50
C TRP A 329 3.33 -12.82 -25.81
N VAL A 330 4.31 -11.89 -25.71
CA VAL A 330 5.57 -12.10 -24.97
C VAL A 330 5.29 -12.05 -23.48
N ARG A 331 4.55 -11.01 -23.06
CA ARG A 331 4.18 -10.80 -21.65
C ARG A 331 3.37 -11.96 -21.10
N GLU A 332 2.35 -12.41 -21.83
CA GLU A 332 1.51 -13.55 -21.43
C GLU A 332 2.35 -14.82 -21.25
N LYS A 333 3.19 -15.15 -22.23
CA LYS A 333 4.08 -16.31 -22.14
C LYS A 333 4.99 -16.23 -20.90
N LEU A 334 5.63 -15.08 -20.68
CA LEU A 334 6.51 -14.87 -19.55
C LEU A 334 5.76 -15.00 -18.20
N LEU A 335 4.56 -14.45 -18.09
CA LEU A 335 3.75 -14.56 -16.88
C LEU A 335 3.27 -15.98 -16.61
N VAL A 336 2.92 -16.75 -17.64
CA VAL A 336 2.58 -18.18 -17.51
C VAL A 336 3.79 -18.98 -17.03
N ASP A 337 4.96 -18.75 -17.61
CA ASP A 337 6.19 -19.44 -17.21
C ASP A 337 6.56 -19.12 -15.76
N VAL A 338 6.54 -17.84 -15.36
CA VAL A 338 6.81 -17.37 -13.98
C VAL A 338 5.80 -17.97 -13.00
N GLY A 339 4.50 -17.87 -13.26
CA GLY A 339 3.49 -18.40 -12.35
C GLY A 339 3.56 -19.92 -12.20
N THR A 340 3.90 -20.64 -13.28
CA THR A 340 4.09 -22.10 -13.25
C THR A 340 5.32 -22.48 -12.43
N GLN A 341 6.40 -21.70 -12.54
CA GLN A 341 7.60 -21.92 -11.75
C GLN A 341 7.35 -21.65 -10.26
N GLU A 342 6.73 -20.52 -9.91
CA GLU A 342 6.39 -20.18 -8.51
C GLU A 342 5.50 -21.25 -7.87
N LYS A 343 4.52 -21.80 -8.61
CA LYS A 343 3.70 -22.92 -8.14
C LYS A 343 4.55 -24.15 -7.79
N ARG A 344 5.47 -24.54 -8.68
CA ARG A 344 6.36 -25.69 -8.44
C ARG A 344 7.25 -25.49 -7.22
N GLU A 345 7.84 -24.30 -7.08
CA GLU A 345 8.69 -23.94 -5.94
C GLU A 345 7.92 -24.02 -4.62
N MET A 346 6.69 -23.53 -4.59
CA MET A 346 5.82 -23.61 -3.40
C MET A 346 5.45 -25.06 -3.06
N GLU A 347 5.13 -25.89 -4.05
CA GLU A 347 4.85 -27.31 -3.84
C GLU A 347 6.06 -28.07 -3.28
N GLU A 348 7.28 -27.72 -3.74
CA GLU A 348 8.51 -28.33 -3.23
C GLU A 348 8.81 -27.90 -1.78
N ILE A 349 8.63 -26.62 -1.46
CA ILE A 349 8.80 -26.10 -0.09
C ILE A 349 7.84 -26.83 0.86
N TRP A 350 6.60 -27.02 0.43
CA TRP A 350 5.59 -27.68 1.27
C TRP A 350 5.90 -29.18 1.47
N LYS A 351 6.38 -29.88 0.43
CA LYS A 351 6.81 -31.29 0.53
C LYS A 351 8.01 -31.50 1.44
N LYS A 352 8.87 -30.48 1.61
CA LYS A 352 10.06 -30.54 2.48
C LYS A 352 9.77 -30.14 3.93
N GLY A 353 8.63 -29.46 4.17
CA GLY A 353 8.23 -28.96 5.50
C GLY A 353 7.27 -29.88 6.26
N ASN A 354 6.77 -30.92 5.61
CA ASN A 354 6.01 -32.04 6.17
C ASN A 354 6.89 -33.31 6.16
#